data_6a10e1069f7de2c672c05f5dd73ad782
#
_entry.id   6a10e1069f7de2c672c05f5dd73ad782
#
_cell.length_a   1.000
_cell.length_b   1.000
_cell.length_c   1.000
_cell.angle_alpha   90.00
_cell.angle_beta   90.00
_cell.angle_gamma   90.00
#
_symmetry.space_group_name_H-M   'P 1'
#
loop_
_entity.id
_entity.type
_entity.pdbx_description
1 polymer ?
#
loop_
_entity_poly.entity_id
_entity_poly.type
_entity_poly.pdbx_seq_one_letter_code
_entity_poly.pdbx_strand_id
1 'polypeptide(L)'
;MQPDPDQTDSDQKGRIGRDEIFEIVRDRLADILEIEPGGITEGQSFVDDLDADSLALIELVEALEEELGGRIPGFRIEDEDLEDLKTVRDAVDYVNERATA
;
A
#
# COMPACT_ATOMS: atom_id res chain seq x y z
N MET A 1 -10.87 1.30 -27.69
CA MET A 1 -10.74 1.38 -27.15
C MET A 1 -10.51 1.56 -26.40
N GLN A 2 -10.22 1.67 -26.17
CA GLN A 2 -9.99 1.79 -25.33
C GLN A 2 -9.70 2.09 -24.73
N PRO A 3 -9.72 2.45 -24.62
CA PRO A 3 -9.23 2.67 -23.81
C PRO A 3 -8.90 2.91 -23.18
N ASP A 4 -8.86 3.10 -23.19
CA ASP A 4 -8.53 3.26 -22.62
C ASP A 4 -8.12 3.48 -21.96
N PRO A 5 -8.46 3.76 -22.00
CA PRO A 5 -7.94 4.16 -20.94
C PRO A 5 -6.95 3.41 -20.39
N ASP A 6 -6.93 2.87 -20.56
CA ASP A 6 -6.18 2.13 -20.14
C ASP A 6 -5.00 2.08 -20.72
N GLN A 7 -4.82 2.48 -21.63
CA GLN A 7 -3.73 2.70 -22.19
C GLN A 7 -2.76 3.44 -21.45
N THR A 8 -3.17 4.21 -20.65
CA THR A 8 -2.39 4.84 -19.68
C THR A 8 -1.52 3.89 -18.98
N ASP A 9 -1.95 2.70 -18.87
CA ASP A 9 -1.20 1.69 -18.18
C ASP A 9 0.13 1.42 -18.79
N SER A 10 0.23 1.51 -20.09
CA SER A 10 1.50 1.22 -20.72
C SER A 10 2.53 2.28 -20.40
N ASP A 11 2.10 3.48 -20.11
CA ASP A 11 3.01 4.53 -19.73
C ASP A 11 3.67 4.24 -18.41
N GLN A 12 3.05 3.39 -17.61
CA GLN A 12 3.53 3.11 -16.29
C GLN A 12 4.18 1.76 -16.19
N LYS A 13 4.54 1.20 -17.31
CA LYS A 13 5.20 -0.07 -17.30
C LYS A 13 6.46 0.01 -16.46
N GLY A 14 6.57 -0.85 -15.46
CA GLY A 14 7.70 -0.85 -14.55
C GLY A 14 7.64 0.23 -13.49
N ARG A 15 6.58 1.02 -13.50
CA ARG A 15 6.39 2.08 -12.50
C ARG A 15 5.01 1.94 -11.91
N ILE A 16 4.87 2.41 -10.69
CA ILE A 16 3.59 2.31 -10.01
C ILE A 16 3.26 3.70 -9.46
N GLY A 17 2.03 4.13 -9.70
CA GLY A 17 1.56 5.43 -9.26
C GLY A 17 1.06 5.39 -7.83
N ARG A 18 0.98 6.57 -7.22
CA ARG A 18 0.53 6.66 -5.84
C ARG A 18 -0.89 6.14 -5.67
N ASP A 19 -1.76 6.39 -6.63
CA ASP A 19 -3.14 5.91 -6.55
C ASP A 19 -3.19 4.39 -6.53
N GLU A 20 -2.37 3.77 -7.34
CA GLU A 20 -2.32 2.32 -7.39
C GLU A 20 -1.75 1.76 -6.10
N ILE A 21 -0.76 2.45 -5.53
CA ILE A 21 -0.19 2.03 -4.26
C ILE A 21 -1.26 2.07 -3.17
N PHE A 22 -2.04 3.14 -3.14
CA PHE A 22 -3.12 3.24 -2.17
C PHE A 22 -4.10 2.08 -2.33
N GLU A 23 -4.45 1.73 -3.55
CA GLU A 23 -5.38 0.63 -3.77
C GLU A 23 -4.81 -0.68 -3.26
N ILE A 24 -3.53 -0.91 -3.48
CA ILE A 24 -2.91 -2.14 -3.01
C ILE A 24 -2.87 -2.18 -1.49
N VAL A 25 -2.46 -1.09 -0.88
CA VAL A 25 -2.43 -1.01 0.59
C VAL A 25 -3.84 -1.22 1.15
N ARG A 26 -4.81 -0.53 0.57
CA ARG A 26 -6.19 -0.62 1.03
C ARG A 26 -6.72 -2.04 0.91
N ASP A 27 -6.48 -2.67 -0.23
CA ASP A 27 -7.04 -3.99 -0.47
C ASP A 27 -6.39 -5.04 0.42
N ARG A 28 -5.06 -4.97 0.58
CA ARG A 28 -4.39 -5.91 1.47
C ARG A 28 -4.84 -5.71 2.92
N LEU A 29 -4.96 -4.46 3.32
CA LEU A 29 -5.37 -4.15 4.68
C LEU A 29 -6.81 -4.62 4.94
N ALA A 30 -7.70 -4.39 3.98
CA ALA A 30 -9.08 -4.82 4.11
C ALA A 30 -9.16 -6.33 4.26
N ASP A 31 -8.33 -7.05 3.52
CA ASP A 31 -8.28 -8.50 3.60
C ASP A 31 -7.83 -8.96 4.98
N ILE A 32 -6.77 -8.33 5.47
CA ILE A 32 -6.20 -8.70 6.77
C ILE A 32 -7.18 -8.42 7.89
N LEU A 33 -7.84 -7.27 7.84
CA LEU A 33 -8.77 -6.85 8.88
C LEU A 33 -10.18 -7.38 8.65
N GLU A 34 -10.44 -7.97 7.48
CA GLU A 34 -11.75 -8.51 7.12
C GLU A 34 -12.82 -7.44 7.18
N ILE A 35 -12.51 -6.30 6.57
CA ILE A 35 -13.46 -5.19 6.47
C ILE A 35 -13.59 -4.76 5.03
N GLU A 36 -14.55 -3.87 4.77
CA GLU A 36 -14.81 -3.38 3.43
C GLU A 36 -13.71 -2.42 3.00
N PRO A 37 -13.09 -2.63 1.84
CA PRO A 37 -12.07 -1.70 1.38
C PRO A 37 -12.61 -0.29 1.18
N GLY A 38 -13.88 -0.17 0.81
CA GLY A 38 -14.47 1.15 0.59
C GLY A 38 -14.52 2.02 1.83
N GLY A 39 -14.37 1.41 3.02
CA GLY A 39 -14.36 2.18 4.25
C GLY A 39 -12.99 2.65 4.69
N ILE A 40 -11.95 2.33 3.91
CA ILE A 40 -10.59 2.69 4.28
C ILE A 40 -10.17 3.93 3.53
N THR A 41 -9.70 4.94 4.27
CA THR A 41 -9.23 6.19 3.68
C THR A 41 -7.81 6.47 4.17
N GLU A 42 -7.14 7.37 3.47
CA GLU A 42 -5.74 7.67 3.78
C GLU A 42 -5.55 8.34 5.13
N GLY A 43 -6.57 9.06 5.58
CA GLY A 43 -6.44 9.78 6.85
C GLY A 43 -6.66 8.95 8.08
N GLN A 44 -7.04 7.68 7.91
CA GLN A 44 -7.32 6.83 9.06
C GLN A 44 -6.06 6.29 9.69
N SER A 45 -6.07 6.23 11.01
CA SER A 45 -4.98 5.62 11.76
C SER A 45 -5.16 4.10 11.77
N PHE A 46 -4.05 3.39 11.62
CA PHE A 46 -4.13 1.94 11.67
C PHE A 46 -4.67 1.45 13.00
N VAL A 47 -4.15 2.00 14.09
CA VAL A 47 -4.52 1.53 15.43
C VAL A 47 -5.82 2.15 15.90
N ASP A 48 -5.94 3.48 15.77
CA ASP A 48 -7.08 4.18 16.37
C ASP A 48 -8.35 4.04 15.57
N ASP A 49 -8.23 4.08 14.25
CA ASP A 49 -9.41 4.07 13.39
C ASP A 49 -9.73 2.71 12.83
N LEU A 50 -8.72 1.94 12.50
CA LEU A 50 -8.91 0.64 11.87
C LEU A 50 -8.72 -0.52 12.84
N ASP A 51 -8.30 -0.21 14.05
CA ASP A 51 -8.12 -1.23 15.09
C ASP A 51 -7.13 -2.31 14.67
N ALA A 52 -6.15 -1.93 13.89
CA ALA A 52 -5.12 -2.85 13.43
C ALA A 52 -4.01 -2.91 14.48
N ASP A 53 -3.76 -4.12 15.00
CA ASP A 53 -2.71 -4.28 15.98
C ASP A 53 -1.37 -4.53 15.29
N SER A 54 -0.34 -4.79 16.10
CA SER A 54 1.00 -4.98 15.57
C SER A 54 1.07 -6.16 14.62
N LEU A 55 0.35 -7.22 14.92
CA LEU A 55 0.37 -8.39 14.06
C LEU A 55 -0.23 -8.06 12.70
N ALA A 56 -1.34 -7.31 12.70
CA ALA A 56 -1.97 -6.93 11.45
C ALA A 56 -1.03 -6.08 10.60
N LEU A 57 -0.28 -5.18 11.25
CA LEU A 57 0.67 -4.36 10.52
C LEU A 57 1.81 -5.20 9.93
N ILE A 58 2.28 -6.18 10.68
CA ILE A 58 3.32 -7.06 10.18
C ILE A 58 2.80 -7.85 8.98
N GLU A 59 1.57 -8.33 9.06
CA GLU A 59 0.99 -9.05 7.93
C GLU A 59 0.84 -8.14 6.72
N LEU A 60 0.48 -6.89 6.96
CA LEU A 60 0.37 -5.93 5.86
C LEU A 60 1.73 -5.72 5.20
N VAL A 61 2.77 -5.55 6.01
CA VAL A 61 4.12 -5.36 5.49
C VAL A 61 4.53 -6.55 4.62
N GLU A 62 4.30 -7.75 5.11
CA GLU A 62 4.66 -8.93 4.36
C GLU A 62 3.87 -9.01 3.06
N ALA A 63 2.60 -8.67 3.10
CA ALA A 63 1.77 -8.69 1.89
C ALA A 63 2.26 -7.65 0.88
N LEU A 64 2.63 -6.47 1.37
CA LEU A 64 3.13 -5.44 0.47
C LEU A 64 4.47 -5.81 -0.14
N GLU A 65 5.35 -6.41 0.65
CA GLU A 65 6.64 -6.84 0.12
C GLU A 65 6.45 -7.90 -0.95
N GLU A 66 5.52 -8.80 -0.73
CA GLU A 66 5.24 -9.83 -1.70
C GLU A 66 4.60 -9.26 -2.97
N GLU A 67 3.64 -8.40 -2.78
CA GLU A 67 2.91 -7.83 -3.91
C GLU A 67 3.78 -6.88 -4.73
N LEU A 68 4.57 -6.06 -4.07
CA LEU A 68 5.32 -5.00 -4.72
C LEU A 68 6.76 -5.36 -4.99
N GLY A 69 7.25 -6.43 -4.36
CA GLY A 69 8.64 -6.82 -4.55
C GLY A 69 8.98 -7.14 -5.99
N GLY A 70 8.01 -7.61 -6.75
CA GLY A 70 8.23 -7.90 -8.16
C GLY A 70 8.13 -6.68 -9.06
N ARG A 71 7.62 -5.57 -8.53
CA ARG A 71 7.40 -4.36 -9.31
C ARG A 71 8.35 -3.24 -8.92
N ILE A 72 8.82 -3.24 -7.69
CA ILE A 72 9.76 -2.23 -7.19
C ILE A 72 11.04 -2.95 -6.79
N PRO A 73 12.10 -2.83 -7.58
CA PRO A 73 13.34 -3.56 -7.30
C PRO A 73 13.89 -3.21 -5.91
N GLY A 74 14.19 -4.23 -5.14
CA GLY A 74 14.78 -4.03 -3.82
C GLY A 74 13.80 -3.51 -2.78
N PHE A 75 12.51 -3.61 -3.05
CA PHE A 75 11.52 -3.06 -2.13
C PHE A 75 11.53 -3.83 -0.81
N ARG A 76 11.65 -3.09 0.27
CA ARG A 76 11.59 -3.63 1.62
C ARG A 76 11.03 -2.59 2.57
N ILE A 77 10.37 -3.05 3.62
CA ILE A 77 9.89 -2.18 4.68
C ILE A 77 10.62 -2.62 5.95
N GLU A 78 11.42 -1.72 6.49
CA GLU A 78 12.21 -2.04 7.67
C GLU A 78 11.34 -2.03 8.92
N ASP A 79 11.67 -2.90 9.86
CA ASP A 79 10.94 -2.95 11.12
C ASP A 79 10.95 -1.60 11.83
N GLU A 80 12.07 -0.89 11.75
CA GLU A 80 12.17 0.42 12.38
C GLU A 80 11.17 1.39 11.80
N ASP A 81 10.92 1.27 10.51
CA ASP A 81 10.02 2.20 9.84
C ASP A 81 8.57 1.93 10.16
N LEU A 82 8.26 0.72 10.62
CA LEU A 82 6.90 0.39 11.00
C LEU A 82 6.37 1.33 12.07
N GLU A 83 7.24 1.76 12.97
CA GLU A 83 6.81 2.63 14.06
C GLU A 83 6.36 3.99 13.54
N ASP A 84 6.82 4.36 12.36
CA ASP A 84 6.44 5.63 11.75
C ASP A 84 5.18 5.51 10.89
N LEU A 85 4.75 4.30 10.61
CA LEU A 85 3.58 4.09 9.77
C LEU A 85 2.33 4.08 10.64
N LYS A 86 1.80 5.25 10.91
CA LYS A 86 0.66 5.40 11.80
C LYS A 86 -0.67 5.51 11.09
N THR A 87 -0.67 6.04 9.87
CA THR A 87 -1.88 6.17 9.09
C THR A 87 -1.72 5.46 7.75
N VAL A 88 -2.84 5.25 7.09
CA VAL A 88 -2.81 4.65 5.75
C VAL A 88 -1.95 5.51 4.83
N ARG A 89 -2.08 6.82 4.95
CA ARG A 89 -1.27 7.74 4.13
C ARG A 89 0.21 7.53 4.36
N ASP A 90 0.61 7.34 5.62
CA ASP A 90 2.02 7.13 5.91
C ASP A 90 2.56 5.93 5.15
N ALA A 91 1.79 4.85 5.12
CA ALA A 91 2.22 3.65 4.41
C ALA A 91 2.27 3.89 2.91
N VAL A 92 1.27 4.59 2.38
CA VAL A 92 1.24 4.88 0.95
C VAL A 92 2.43 5.75 0.56
N ASP A 93 2.71 6.77 1.37
CA ASP A 93 3.84 7.66 1.09
C ASP A 93 5.16 6.91 1.17
N TYR A 94 5.29 6.04 2.15
CA TYR A 94 6.51 5.25 2.30
C TYR A 94 6.77 4.42 1.04
N VAL A 95 5.74 3.73 0.59
CA VAL A 95 5.88 2.89 -0.60
C VAL A 95 6.16 3.75 -1.82
N ASN A 96 5.46 4.89 -1.91
CA ASN A 96 5.63 5.76 -3.07
C ASN A 96 7.05 6.29 -3.18
N GLU A 97 7.66 6.61 -2.05
CA GLU A 97 9.04 7.07 -2.07
C GLU A 97 9.97 5.99 -2.58
N ARG A 98 9.72 4.77 -2.19
CA ARG A 98 10.55 3.67 -2.67
C ARG A 98 10.33 3.40 -4.16
N ALA A 99 9.11 3.60 -4.62
CA ALA A 99 8.78 3.34 -6.01
C ALA A 99 9.39 4.37 -6.95
N THR A 100 9.60 5.57 -6.46
CA THR A 100 10.12 6.65 -7.28
C THR A 100 11.61 6.89 -7.10
N ALA A 101 12.21 6.18 -6.17
CA ALA A 101 13.65 6.37 -5.86
C ALA A 101 14.54 5.84 -6.98
#